data_466b826251a02a9551d4654048b5c8ec
#
_entry.id   466b826251a02a9551d4654048b5c8ec
#
_cell.length_a   1.000
_cell.length_b   1.000
_cell.length_c   1.000
_cell.angle_alpha   90.00
_cell.angle_beta   90.00
_cell.angle_gamma   90.00
#
_symmetry.space_group_name_H-M   'P 1'
#
loop_
_entity.id
_entity.type
_entity.pdbx_description
1 polymer ?
#
loop_
_entity_poly.entity_id
_entity_poly.type
_entity_poly.pdbx_seq_one_letter_code
_entity_poly.pdbx_strand_id
1 'polypeptide(L)'
;IVECHSSLYRLFSTLPEIDTLVSQGDLLPDFDVHIPLMSLPRIFQTTLETIPVDTAYLFHDHSISCPLVIDPEPYNIGIVWAGRPAHHDDKNRSLEVSFFSPLVKLSGTQFYSLQMGDRQSDLSQQQDLSPIIDCADLLHDYADTAAIIDQLDLVITVDTSVAHLAGALGKPVWVLLPFAPDWRWLLDRDDSPWYSSARLFRQSERGDWASVFQSVQTALVEQLKINPNEQRLFNTLTSTINAFRQDNNTAGNPLLMVLLEQLESHSTRLPEVKVLALNPLLDKALNNLENNNHTALVDVLENEIAVILKSS
;
A
#
# COMPACT_ATOMS: atom_id res chain seq x y z
N ILE A 1 21.79 8.81 12.45
CA ILE A 1 21.71 7.44 12.95
C ILE A 1 20.25 7.13 13.26
N VAL A 2 19.75 6.02 12.75
CA VAL A 2 18.41 5.50 13.06
C VAL A 2 18.56 4.10 13.66
N GLU A 3 18.00 3.89 14.87
CA GLU A 3 17.86 2.56 15.44
C GLU A 3 16.45 2.05 15.15
N CYS A 4 16.32 0.85 14.58
CA CYS A 4 15.04 0.25 14.27
C CYS A 4 14.95 -1.21 14.76
N HIS A 5 13.74 -1.75 14.80
CA HIS A 5 13.54 -3.17 15.03
C HIS A 5 14.16 -4.00 13.90
N SER A 6 14.77 -5.15 14.22
CA SER A 6 15.47 -6.01 13.24
C SER A 6 14.62 -6.36 12.02
N SER A 7 13.33 -6.59 12.20
CA SER A 7 12.40 -6.88 11.10
C SER A 7 12.14 -5.70 10.14
N LEU A 8 12.54 -4.48 10.50
CA LEU A 8 12.45 -3.30 9.65
C LEU A 8 13.80 -2.95 8.98
N TYR A 9 14.89 -3.57 9.43
CA TYR A 9 16.24 -3.19 9.02
C TYR A 9 16.42 -3.24 7.50
N ARG A 10 16.05 -4.35 6.87
CA ARG A 10 16.20 -4.52 5.42
C ARG A 10 15.34 -3.54 4.63
N LEU A 11 14.12 -3.27 5.07
CA LEU A 11 13.25 -2.27 4.45
C LEU A 11 13.83 -0.87 4.57
N PHE A 12 14.31 -0.47 5.76
CA PHE A 12 14.85 0.87 6.00
C PHE A 12 16.24 1.09 5.41
N SER A 13 17.00 0.03 5.13
CA SER A 13 18.30 0.13 4.46
C SER A 13 18.19 0.66 3.01
N THR A 14 16.99 0.69 2.45
CA THR A 14 16.71 1.26 1.12
C THR A 14 16.50 2.78 1.14
N LEU A 15 16.38 3.39 2.33
CA LEU A 15 16.12 4.82 2.48
C LEU A 15 17.42 5.62 2.39
N PRO A 16 17.60 6.45 1.35
CA PRO A 16 18.85 7.19 1.14
C PRO A 16 19.08 8.28 2.17
N GLU A 17 18.02 8.70 2.90
CA GLU A 17 18.09 9.71 3.95
C GLU A 17 18.71 9.19 5.26
N ILE A 18 18.95 7.88 5.37
CA ILE A 18 19.53 7.27 6.58
C ILE A 18 21.02 7.04 6.38
N ASP A 19 21.86 7.91 6.94
CA ASP A 19 23.33 7.75 6.89
C ASP A 19 23.82 6.51 7.63
N THR A 20 23.20 6.20 8.77
CA THR A 20 23.58 5.03 9.59
C THR A 20 22.33 4.37 10.17
N LEU A 21 22.08 3.14 9.78
CA LEU A 21 21.00 2.31 10.30
C LEU A 21 21.55 1.27 11.25
N VAL A 22 20.93 1.09 12.41
CA VAL A 22 21.33 0.14 13.45
C VAL A 22 20.15 -0.72 13.84
N SER A 23 20.35 -2.03 13.94
CA SER A 23 19.30 -2.92 14.45
C SER A 23 19.22 -2.83 15.97
N GLN A 24 18.02 -2.84 16.52
CA GLN A 24 17.81 -2.83 17.97
C GLN A 24 18.57 -3.99 18.65
N GLY A 25 19.42 -3.64 19.62
CA GLY A 25 20.27 -4.57 20.35
C GLY A 25 21.70 -4.65 19.84
N ASP A 26 22.03 -4.04 18.70
CA ASP A 26 23.40 -3.89 18.23
C ASP A 26 24.10 -2.71 18.93
N LEU A 27 25.42 -2.66 18.80
CA LEU A 27 26.22 -1.59 19.38
C LEU A 27 25.96 -0.28 18.62
N LEU A 28 25.47 0.73 19.34
CA LEU A 28 25.29 2.07 18.77
C LEU A 28 26.65 2.76 18.56
N PRO A 29 26.84 3.48 17.45
CA PRO A 29 27.98 4.37 17.29
C PRO A 29 27.85 5.58 18.25
N ASP A 30 28.93 6.32 18.44
CA ASP A 30 28.91 7.54 19.27
C ASP A 30 27.92 8.56 18.73
N PHE A 31 27.16 9.20 19.61
CA PHE A 31 26.20 10.25 19.28
C PHE A 31 26.14 11.29 20.40
N ASP A 32 25.84 12.54 20.07
CA ASP A 32 25.74 13.65 21.05
C ASP A 32 24.33 13.73 21.66
N VAL A 33 23.29 13.45 20.88
CA VAL A 33 21.87 13.56 21.29
C VAL A 33 21.07 12.45 20.68
N HIS A 34 19.98 12.08 21.33
CA HIS A 34 18.99 11.14 20.76
C HIS A 34 17.57 11.59 21.05
N ILE A 35 16.63 11.07 20.26
CA ILE A 35 15.21 11.31 20.44
C ILE A 35 14.39 10.08 19.98
N PRO A 36 13.36 9.67 20.73
CA PRO A 36 12.39 8.70 20.25
C PRO A 36 11.63 9.24 19.01
N LEU A 37 11.48 8.42 17.97
CA LEU A 37 10.77 8.79 16.73
C LEU A 37 9.38 9.39 17.00
N MET A 38 8.63 8.83 17.96
CA MET A 38 7.31 9.33 18.37
C MET A 38 7.31 10.75 18.97
N SER A 39 8.48 11.30 19.30
CA SER A 39 8.63 12.66 19.81
C SER A 39 8.93 13.69 18.71
N LEU A 40 9.25 13.25 17.48
CA LEU A 40 9.57 14.12 16.37
C LEU A 40 8.42 15.07 15.98
N PRO A 41 7.14 14.63 15.94
CA PRO A 41 6.03 15.53 15.63
C PRO A 41 5.95 16.74 16.56
N ARG A 42 6.28 16.56 17.85
CA ARG A 42 6.32 17.66 18.82
C ARG A 42 7.45 18.65 18.51
N ILE A 43 8.62 18.15 18.09
CA ILE A 43 9.76 19.02 17.77
C ILE A 43 9.48 19.82 16.51
N PHE A 44 8.93 19.17 15.47
CA PHE A 44 8.57 19.80 14.22
C PHE A 44 7.24 20.56 14.28
N GLN A 45 6.57 20.60 15.46
CA GLN A 45 5.27 21.24 15.65
C GLN A 45 4.22 20.74 14.63
N THR A 46 4.27 19.46 14.31
CA THR A 46 3.37 18.85 13.34
C THR A 46 1.92 18.93 13.84
N THR A 47 1.04 19.45 13.00
CA THR A 47 -0.41 19.49 13.19
C THR A 47 -1.07 18.56 12.16
N LEU A 48 -2.38 18.36 12.25
CA LEU A 48 -3.11 17.55 11.25
C LEU A 48 -2.98 18.11 9.83
N GLU A 49 -2.87 19.42 9.69
CA GLU A 49 -2.74 20.14 8.42
C GLU A 49 -1.32 20.09 7.85
N THR A 50 -0.32 19.78 8.68
CA THR A 50 1.09 19.75 8.29
C THR A 50 1.68 18.35 8.25
N ILE A 51 0.85 17.31 8.43
CA ILE A 51 1.28 15.93 8.20
C ILE A 51 1.65 15.78 6.71
N PRO A 52 2.86 15.32 6.35
CA PRO A 52 3.24 15.08 4.96
C PRO A 52 2.54 13.81 4.45
N VAL A 53 1.39 13.97 3.77
CA VAL A 53 0.52 12.85 3.34
C VAL A 53 0.53 12.58 1.85
N ASP A 54 1.11 13.45 1.05
CA ASP A 54 0.87 13.46 -0.40
C ASP A 54 1.62 12.39 -1.16
N THR A 55 2.50 11.62 -0.49
CA THR A 55 3.40 10.71 -1.21
C THR A 55 3.68 9.43 -0.41
N ALA A 56 3.85 8.32 -1.13
CA ALA A 56 4.54 7.16 -0.59
C ALA A 56 5.96 7.54 -0.14
N TYR A 57 6.39 7.07 1.00
CA TYR A 57 7.72 7.35 1.56
C TYR A 57 8.52 6.08 1.87
N LEU A 58 7.94 4.91 1.66
CA LEU A 58 8.62 3.63 1.61
C LEU A 58 8.45 3.03 0.22
N PHE A 59 9.47 2.32 -0.23
CA PHE A 59 9.47 1.68 -1.54
C PHE A 59 10.00 0.25 -1.40
N HIS A 60 9.43 -0.66 -2.19
CA HIS A 60 10.05 -1.96 -2.38
C HIS A 60 11.33 -1.79 -3.22
N ASP A 61 12.44 -2.36 -2.74
CA ASP A 61 13.66 -2.44 -3.52
C ASP A 61 13.53 -3.58 -4.55
N HIS A 62 13.30 -3.22 -5.82
CA HIS A 62 13.18 -4.17 -6.92
C HIS A 62 14.44 -4.99 -7.20
N SER A 63 15.60 -4.65 -6.59
CA SER A 63 16.78 -5.49 -6.59
C SER A 63 16.65 -6.70 -5.66
N ILE A 64 15.72 -6.63 -4.69
CA ILE A 64 15.40 -7.73 -3.78
C ILE A 64 14.37 -8.63 -4.47
N SER A 65 14.72 -9.90 -4.67
CA SER A 65 13.79 -10.88 -5.24
C SER A 65 12.53 -10.97 -4.39
N CYS A 66 11.38 -10.74 -4.99
CA CYS A 66 10.11 -10.96 -4.32
C CYS A 66 9.92 -12.46 -4.05
N PRO A 67 9.52 -12.86 -2.84
CA PRO A 67 9.34 -14.26 -2.49
C PRO A 67 8.19 -14.95 -3.24
N LEU A 68 7.28 -14.17 -3.85
CA LEU A 68 6.14 -14.65 -4.61
C LEU A 68 5.94 -13.78 -5.85
N VAL A 69 5.76 -14.41 -7.00
CA VAL A 69 5.31 -13.72 -8.23
C VAL A 69 3.79 -13.87 -8.32
N ILE A 70 3.10 -12.76 -8.35
CA ILE A 70 1.63 -12.69 -8.41
C ILE A 70 1.20 -12.49 -9.87
N ASP A 71 0.25 -13.33 -10.32
CA ASP A 71 -0.38 -13.14 -11.62
C ASP A 71 -1.16 -11.82 -11.61
N PRO A 72 -0.90 -10.90 -12.54
CA PRO A 72 -1.62 -9.64 -12.59
C PRO A 72 -3.10 -9.77 -13.00
N GLU A 73 -3.57 -10.91 -13.53
CA GLU A 73 -4.93 -11.05 -14.07
C GLU A 73 -5.87 -11.63 -13.04
N PRO A 74 -6.06 -11.67 -11.94
CA PRO A 74 -7.19 -11.27 -11.13
C PRO A 74 -6.88 -10.01 -10.33
N TYR A 75 -7.90 -9.35 -9.80
CA TYR A 75 -7.74 -8.27 -8.83
C TYR A 75 -7.19 -8.85 -7.53
N ASN A 76 -5.94 -8.52 -7.21
CA ASN A 76 -5.16 -9.16 -6.15
C ASN A 76 -5.32 -8.42 -4.82
N ILE A 77 -5.79 -9.11 -3.79
CA ILE A 77 -6.16 -8.54 -2.50
C ILE A 77 -5.39 -9.22 -1.37
N GLY A 78 -4.56 -8.45 -0.67
CA GLY A 78 -3.93 -8.91 0.57
C GLY A 78 -4.86 -8.75 1.77
N ILE A 79 -4.87 -9.70 2.68
CA ILE A 79 -5.71 -9.63 3.88
C ILE A 79 -4.95 -9.90 5.18
N VAL A 80 -5.34 -9.17 6.24
CA VAL A 80 -4.92 -9.42 7.63
C VAL A 80 -6.12 -9.22 8.54
N TRP A 81 -6.44 -10.22 9.38
CA TRP A 81 -7.63 -10.21 10.23
C TRP A 81 -7.35 -10.05 11.71
N ALA A 82 -6.09 -10.19 12.12
CA ALA A 82 -5.75 -10.14 13.54
C ALA A 82 -4.39 -9.48 13.79
N GLY A 83 -4.31 -8.79 14.91
CA GLY A 83 -3.08 -8.24 15.43
C GLY A 83 -2.31 -9.24 16.32
N ARG A 84 -1.36 -8.71 17.10
CA ARG A 84 -0.60 -9.50 18.06
C ARG A 84 -1.43 -9.71 19.32
N PRO A 85 -1.66 -10.96 19.77
CA PRO A 85 -2.51 -11.25 20.95
C PRO A 85 -2.06 -10.57 22.26
N ALA A 86 -0.75 -10.28 22.39
CA ALA A 86 -0.22 -9.56 23.55
C ALA A 86 -0.56 -8.06 23.57
N HIS A 87 -1.18 -7.51 22.52
CA HIS A 87 -1.62 -6.12 22.52
C HIS A 87 -2.87 -5.97 23.38
N HIS A 88 -2.89 -4.92 24.25
CA HIS A 88 -3.97 -4.74 25.25
C HIS A 88 -5.38 -4.64 24.65
N ASP A 89 -5.50 -4.16 23.42
CA ASP A 89 -6.76 -3.97 22.71
C ASP A 89 -6.99 -4.97 21.56
N ASP A 90 -6.21 -6.05 21.50
CA ASP A 90 -6.25 -6.99 20.38
C ASP A 90 -7.64 -7.62 20.18
N LYS A 91 -8.31 -7.99 21.27
CA LYS A 91 -9.65 -8.57 21.26
C LYS A 91 -10.74 -7.67 20.62
N ASN A 92 -10.52 -6.35 20.58
CA ASN A 92 -11.48 -5.42 20.01
C ASN A 92 -11.21 -5.15 18.53
N ARG A 93 -9.91 -5.19 18.12
CA ARG A 93 -9.49 -4.89 16.75
C ARG A 93 -9.34 -6.12 15.84
N SER A 94 -9.10 -7.29 16.44
CA SER A 94 -8.99 -8.56 15.70
C SER A 94 -10.38 -9.16 15.48
N LEU A 95 -10.54 -9.88 14.37
CA LEU A 95 -11.80 -10.50 13.96
C LEU A 95 -11.59 -11.96 13.53
N GLU A 96 -12.68 -12.66 13.27
CA GLU A 96 -12.64 -14.02 12.75
C GLU A 96 -12.39 -13.97 11.23
N VAL A 97 -11.48 -14.80 10.73
CA VAL A 97 -11.15 -14.87 9.29
C VAL A 97 -12.37 -15.25 8.43
N SER A 98 -13.35 -15.93 9.01
CA SER A 98 -14.62 -16.29 8.35
C SER A 98 -15.42 -15.11 7.81
N PHE A 99 -15.22 -13.90 8.32
CA PHE A 99 -15.83 -12.69 7.76
C PHE A 99 -15.42 -12.43 6.31
N PHE A 100 -14.27 -12.93 5.87
CA PHE A 100 -13.83 -12.81 4.48
C PHE A 100 -14.53 -13.79 3.52
N SER A 101 -15.25 -14.81 4.00
CA SER A 101 -15.90 -15.83 3.16
C SER A 101 -16.79 -15.25 2.05
N PRO A 102 -17.59 -14.20 2.25
CA PRO A 102 -18.37 -13.60 1.16
C PRO A 102 -17.50 -12.89 0.11
N LEU A 103 -16.35 -12.33 0.50
CA LEU A 103 -15.47 -11.58 -0.39
C LEU A 103 -14.68 -12.50 -1.32
N VAL A 104 -14.15 -13.62 -0.81
CA VAL A 104 -13.37 -14.59 -1.60
C VAL A 104 -14.19 -15.29 -2.70
N LYS A 105 -15.52 -15.19 -2.64
CA LYS A 105 -16.44 -15.72 -3.65
C LYS A 105 -16.72 -14.75 -4.81
N LEU A 106 -16.19 -13.52 -4.73
CA LEU A 106 -16.34 -12.55 -5.81
C LEU A 106 -15.47 -12.96 -7.00
N SER A 107 -16.09 -13.08 -8.17
CA SER A 107 -15.37 -13.45 -9.39
C SER A 107 -14.38 -12.35 -9.79
N GLY A 108 -13.24 -12.75 -10.35
CA GLY A 108 -12.20 -11.84 -10.80
C GLY A 108 -11.29 -11.34 -9.67
N THR A 109 -11.35 -11.93 -8.47
CA THR A 109 -10.46 -11.62 -7.36
C THR A 109 -9.58 -12.81 -6.97
N GLN A 110 -8.37 -12.52 -6.50
CA GLN A 110 -7.51 -13.48 -5.81
C GLN A 110 -7.09 -12.90 -4.45
N PHE A 111 -7.22 -13.70 -3.41
CA PHE A 111 -6.88 -13.27 -2.05
C PHE A 111 -5.56 -13.90 -1.58
N TYR A 112 -4.77 -13.10 -0.86
CA TYR A 112 -3.48 -13.47 -0.28
C TYR A 112 -3.50 -13.16 1.22
N SER A 113 -3.22 -14.18 2.04
CA SER A 113 -3.06 -14.00 3.48
C SER A 113 -1.68 -13.43 3.78
N LEU A 114 -1.65 -12.22 4.34
CA LEU A 114 -0.44 -11.60 4.90
C LEU A 114 -0.42 -11.76 6.44
N GLN A 115 -1.30 -12.62 6.98
CA GLN A 115 -1.43 -12.85 8.42
C GLN A 115 -0.23 -13.62 8.95
N MET A 116 0.44 -13.05 9.93
CA MET A 116 1.56 -13.66 10.64
C MET A 116 1.19 -13.98 12.09
N GLY A 117 1.99 -14.87 12.71
CA GLY A 117 1.91 -15.19 14.14
C GLY A 117 0.79 -16.18 14.49
N ASP A 118 0.32 -16.13 15.73
CA ASP A 118 -0.54 -17.17 16.32
C ASP A 118 -1.86 -17.38 15.56
N ARG A 119 -2.37 -16.34 14.90
CA ARG A 119 -3.64 -16.38 14.17
C ARG A 119 -3.49 -16.87 12.71
N GLN A 120 -2.27 -17.14 12.24
CA GLN A 120 -2.03 -17.74 10.91
C GLN A 120 -2.79 -19.05 10.71
N SER A 121 -2.84 -19.90 11.74
CA SER A 121 -3.51 -21.19 11.69
C SER A 121 -5.03 -21.13 11.51
N ASP A 122 -5.67 -19.95 11.73
CA ASP A 122 -7.11 -19.79 11.56
C ASP A 122 -7.56 -20.11 10.14
N LEU A 123 -6.74 -19.77 9.14
CA LEU A 123 -7.04 -19.99 7.73
C LEU A 123 -7.20 -21.48 7.42
N SER A 124 -6.32 -22.33 7.93
CA SER A 124 -6.34 -23.77 7.69
C SER A 124 -7.56 -24.49 8.28
N GLN A 125 -8.25 -23.85 9.21
CA GLN A 125 -9.45 -24.39 9.88
C GLN A 125 -10.75 -24.08 9.10
N GLN A 126 -10.68 -23.28 8.02
CA GLN A 126 -11.83 -22.79 7.26
C GLN A 126 -11.80 -23.31 5.83
N GLN A 127 -12.57 -24.33 5.51
CA GLN A 127 -12.58 -24.96 4.16
C GLN A 127 -13.09 -24.02 3.05
N ASP A 128 -14.05 -23.15 3.36
CA ASP A 128 -14.61 -22.19 2.41
C ASP A 128 -13.67 -21.03 2.07
N LEU A 129 -12.54 -20.91 2.78
CA LEU A 129 -11.45 -19.97 2.52
C LEU A 129 -10.25 -20.62 1.81
N SER A 130 -10.38 -21.86 1.36
CA SER A 130 -9.31 -22.57 0.63
C SER A 130 -8.78 -21.84 -0.63
N PRO A 131 -9.52 -20.94 -1.29
CA PRO A 131 -8.97 -20.15 -2.40
C PRO A 131 -7.97 -19.08 -1.98
N ILE A 132 -7.83 -18.76 -0.68
CA ILE A 132 -6.85 -17.80 -0.20
C ILE A 132 -5.45 -18.42 -0.25
N ILE A 133 -4.51 -17.72 -0.88
CA ILE A 133 -3.10 -18.13 -0.90
C ILE A 133 -2.45 -17.66 0.40
N ASP A 134 -1.95 -18.58 1.22
CA ASP A 134 -1.23 -18.24 2.45
C ASP A 134 0.22 -17.89 2.15
N CYS A 135 0.61 -16.66 2.47
CA CYS A 135 1.98 -16.16 2.26
C CYS A 135 2.84 -16.20 3.52
N ALA A 136 2.33 -16.69 4.65
CA ALA A 136 3.00 -16.56 5.95
C ALA A 136 4.42 -17.15 5.97
N ASP A 137 4.64 -18.30 5.31
CA ASP A 137 5.97 -18.94 5.24
C ASP A 137 6.96 -18.17 4.34
N LEU A 138 6.50 -17.19 3.59
CA LEU A 138 7.31 -16.34 2.71
C LEU A 138 7.68 -15.00 3.37
N LEU A 139 7.04 -14.65 4.48
CA LEU A 139 7.19 -13.35 5.15
C LEU A 139 8.18 -13.44 6.31
N HIS A 140 9.45 -13.18 6.07
CA HIS A 140 10.49 -13.24 7.11
C HIS A 140 10.67 -11.90 7.81
N ASP A 141 10.44 -10.79 7.09
CA ASP A 141 10.50 -9.42 7.60
C ASP A 141 9.58 -8.46 6.81
N TYR A 142 9.65 -7.16 7.13
CA TYR A 142 8.82 -6.17 6.44
C TYR A 142 9.25 -5.88 5.01
N ALA A 143 10.48 -6.22 4.59
CA ALA A 143 10.88 -6.09 3.19
C ALA A 143 10.20 -7.14 2.31
N ASP A 144 10.07 -8.39 2.80
CA ASP A 144 9.30 -9.43 2.09
C ASP A 144 7.82 -9.05 2.02
N THR A 145 7.26 -8.54 3.13
CA THR A 145 5.87 -8.07 3.17
C THR A 145 5.64 -6.93 2.18
N ALA A 146 6.57 -5.95 2.11
CA ALA A 146 6.52 -4.85 1.16
C ALA A 146 6.56 -5.33 -0.29
N ALA A 147 7.44 -6.31 -0.59
CA ALA A 147 7.58 -6.89 -1.92
C ALA A 147 6.29 -7.59 -2.40
N ILE A 148 5.57 -8.26 -1.51
CA ILE A 148 4.26 -8.85 -1.84
C ILE A 148 3.21 -7.76 -1.98
N ILE A 149 3.11 -6.82 -1.03
CA ILE A 149 2.14 -5.71 -1.09
C ILE A 149 2.30 -4.90 -2.37
N ASP A 150 3.53 -4.72 -2.86
CA ASP A 150 3.79 -3.97 -4.09
C ASP A 150 3.13 -4.56 -5.33
N GLN A 151 2.89 -5.86 -5.36
CA GLN A 151 2.19 -6.56 -6.44
C GLN A 151 0.66 -6.62 -6.25
N LEU A 152 0.14 -6.20 -5.09
CA LEU A 152 -1.29 -6.23 -4.81
C LEU A 152 -2.01 -4.98 -5.31
N ASP A 153 -3.27 -5.14 -5.66
CA ASP A 153 -4.17 -4.04 -6.05
C ASP A 153 -4.81 -3.37 -4.84
N LEU A 154 -4.99 -4.14 -3.74
CA LEU A 154 -5.63 -3.68 -2.51
C LEU A 154 -5.12 -4.48 -1.31
N VAL A 155 -5.00 -3.82 -0.18
CA VAL A 155 -4.83 -4.49 1.12
C VAL A 155 -6.06 -4.22 1.98
N ILE A 156 -6.70 -5.26 2.54
CA ILE A 156 -7.80 -5.15 3.51
C ILE A 156 -7.30 -5.71 4.84
N THR A 157 -7.18 -4.87 5.84
CA THR A 157 -6.54 -5.24 7.10
C THR A 157 -7.21 -4.60 8.30
N VAL A 158 -7.21 -5.29 9.43
CA VAL A 158 -7.47 -4.62 10.72
C VAL A 158 -6.31 -3.69 11.07
N ASP A 159 -6.44 -2.89 12.13
CA ASP A 159 -5.39 -1.97 12.60
C ASP A 159 -4.13 -2.73 13.02
N THR A 160 -3.23 -2.93 12.08
CA THR A 160 -1.94 -3.64 12.25
C THR A 160 -0.80 -2.89 11.54
N SER A 161 0.43 -3.36 11.75
CA SER A 161 1.60 -2.83 11.03
C SER A 161 1.50 -2.94 9.51
N VAL A 162 0.72 -3.91 8.99
CA VAL A 162 0.47 -4.06 7.55
C VAL A 162 -0.34 -2.89 7.00
N ALA A 163 -1.31 -2.34 7.78
CA ALA A 163 -2.03 -1.12 7.38
C ALA A 163 -1.07 0.05 7.17
N HIS A 164 -0.15 0.23 8.11
CA HIS A 164 0.86 1.29 8.05
C HIS A 164 1.87 1.07 6.92
N LEU A 165 2.31 -0.17 6.71
CA LEU A 165 3.22 -0.50 5.61
C LEU A 165 2.57 -0.24 4.24
N ALA A 166 1.35 -0.72 4.02
CA ALA A 166 0.63 -0.49 2.77
C ALA A 166 0.40 1.00 2.50
N GLY A 167 0.00 1.77 3.54
CA GLY A 167 -0.15 3.22 3.45
C GLY A 167 1.17 3.94 3.16
N ALA A 168 2.28 3.54 3.80
CA ALA A 168 3.60 4.09 3.57
C ALA A 168 4.16 3.78 2.16
N LEU A 169 3.78 2.64 1.59
CA LEU A 169 4.07 2.27 0.20
C LEU A 169 3.14 2.96 -0.81
N GLY A 170 2.14 3.74 -0.35
CA GLY A 170 1.16 4.38 -1.21
C GLY A 170 0.16 3.42 -1.86
N LYS A 171 0.11 2.17 -1.40
CA LYS A 171 -0.82 1.15 -1.93
C LYS A 171 -2.23 1.35 -1.37
N PRO A 172 -3.27 1.11 -2.18
CA PRO A 172 -4.64 1.14 -1.69
C PRO A 172 -4.81 0.24 -0.48
N VAL A 173 -5.27 0.81 0.63
CA VAL A 173 -5.47 0.05 1.87
C VAL A 173 -6.82 0.40 2.51
N TRP A 174 -7.59 -0.63 2.79
CA TRP A 174 -8.84 -0.55 3.54
C TRP A 174 -8.62 -1.04 4.96
N VAL A 175 -8.76 -0.13 5.91
CA VAL A 175 -8.51 -0.41 7.32
C VAL A 175 -9.83 -0.64 8.04
N LEU A 176 -9.98 -1.83 8.61
CA LEU A 176 -11.15 -2.26 9.37
C LEU A 176 -10.96 -1.86 10.83
N LEU A 177 -11.79 -0.98 11.33
CA LEU A 177 -11.60 -0.35 12.63
C LEU A 177 -12.69 -0.75 13.63
N PRO A 178 -12.32 -1.04 14.89
CA PRO A 178 -13.29 -1.23 15.96
C PRO A 178 -14.07 0.07 16.26
N PHE A 179 -15.12 -0.05 17.05
CA PHE A 179 -15.92 1.10 17.50
C PHE A 179 -15.09 2.19 18.19
N ALA A 180 -14.08 1.79 18.96
CA ALA A 180 -13.11 2.70 19.60
C ALA A 180 -11.71 2.40 19.01
N PRO A 181 -11.33 3.03 17.89
CA PRO A 181 -10.06 2.80 17.22
C PRO A 181 -8.89 3.47 17.95
N ASP A 182 -7.67 3.13 17.52
CA ASP A 182 -6.48 3.89 17.91
C ASP A 182 -6.59 5.37 17.47
N TRP A 183 -6.00 6.26 18.24
CA TRP A 183 -6.05 7.71 18.04
C TRP A 183 -5.58 8.16 16.65
N ARG A 184 -4.68 7.38 16.01
CA ARG A 184 -4.15 7.68 14.66
C ARG A 184 -5.23 7.72 13.60
N TRP A 185 -6.27 6.92 13.78
CA TRP A 185 -7.36 6.84 12.82
C TRP A 185 -8.44 7.91 13.03
N LEU A 186 -8.34 8.70 14.10
CA LEU A 186 -9.32 9.73 14.47
C LEU A 186 -10.75 9.19 14.58
N LEU A 187 -11.72 10.07 14.59
CA LEU A 187 -13.16 9.77 14.58
C LEU A 187 -13.81 10.49 13.38
N ASP A 188 -15.03 10.12 13.07
CA ASP A 188 -15.93 10.84 12.14
C ASP A 188 -15.36 11.11 10.73
N ARG A 189 -14.48 10.19 10.25
CA ARG A 189 -13.94 10.26 8.88
C ARG A 189 -13.69 8.85 8.32
N ASP A 190 -13.72 8.73 7.01
CA ASP A 190 -13.47 7.49 6.25
C ASP A 190 -12.14 7.50 5.47
N ASP A 191 -11.37 8.60 5.57
CA ASP A 191 -10.01 8.76 5.06
C ASP A 191 -8.99 8.81 6.21
N SER A 192 -7.70 8.90 5.90
CA SER A 192 -6.62 9.00 6.88
C SER A 192 -5.78 10.25 6.65
N PRO A 193 -5.43 11.02 7.72
CA PRO A 193 -4.48 12.11 7.62
C PRO A 193 -3.02 11.63 7.48
N TRP A 194 -2.76 10.33 7.59
CA TRP A 194 -1.43 9.74 7.49
C TRP A 194 -1.15 9.13 6.12
N TYR A 195 -2.20 8.64 5.43
CA TYR A 195 -2.08 7.88 4.19
C TYR A 195 -3.21 8.26 3.25
N SER A 196 -2.90 8.96 2.17
CA SER A 196 -3.90 9.36 1.16
C SER A 196 -4.54 8.16 0.43
N SER A 197 -3.86 7.01 0.43
CA SER A 197 -4.35 5.75 -0.15
C SER A 197 -5.27 4.94 0.78
N ALA A 198 -5.45 5.39 2.03
CA ALA A 198 -6.23 4.63 3.01
C ALA A 198 -7.71 5.01 2.98
N ARG A 199 -8.58 3.99 3.06
CA ARG A 199 -10.00 4.11 3.33
C ARG A 199 -10.34 3.36 4.61
N LEU A 200 -11.15 3.99 5.48
CA LEU A 200 -11.45 3.48 6.81
C LEU A 200 -12.88 2.95 6.86
N PHE A 201 -13.04 1.72 7.35
CA PHE A 201 -14.32 1.08 7.60
C PHE A 201 -14.48 0.85 9.09
N ARG A 202 -15.48 1.49 9.70
CA ARG A 202 -15.63 1.55 11.16
C ARG A 202 -16.85 0.79 11.63
N GLN A 203 -16.74 0.14 12.77
CA GLN A 203 -17.91 -0.35 13.49
C GLN A 203 -18.79 0.81 13.92
N SER A 204 -20.09 0.72 13.66
CA SER A 204 -21.11 1.65 14.20
C SER A 204 -21.43 1.35 15.66
N GLU A 205 -21.30 0.09 16.07
CA GLU A 205 -21.50 -0.42 17.43
C GLU A 205 -20.40 -1.42 17.79
N ARG A 206 -20.12 -1.58 19.07
CA ARG A 206 -19.08 -2.51 19.54
C ARG A 206 -19.34 -3.95 19.11
N GLY A 207 -18.38 -4.53 18.41
CA GLY A 207 -18.43 -5.93 17.96
C GLY A 207 -19.21 -6.14 16.66
N ASP A 208 -19.79 -5.09 16.09
CA ASP A 208 -20.52 -5.18 14.82
C ASP A 208 -19.56 -5.21 13.60
N TRP A 209 -18.85 -6.32 13.46
CA TRP A 209 -18.05 -6.58 12.27
C TRP A 209 -18.91 -6.91 11.04
N ALA A 210 -20.14 -7.38 11.25
CA ALA A 210 -21.03 -7.75 10.13
C ALA A 210 -21.37 -6.54 9.25
N SER A 211 -21.73 -5.39 9.85
CA SER A 211 -22.01 -4.15 9.12
C SER A 211 -20.77 -3.61 8.40
N VAL A 212 -19.58 -3.73 9.04
CA VAL A 212 -18.31 -3.35 8.42
C VAL A 212 -18.08 -4.18 7.16
N PHE A 213 -18.22 -5.51 7.22
CA PHE A 213 -18.03 -6.38 6.06
C PHE A 213 -19.09 -6.20 4.97
N GLN A 214 -20.31 -5.85 5.32
CA GLN A 214 -21.33 -5.46 4.33
C GLN A 214 -20.90 -4.20 3.55
N SER A 215 -20.36 -3.21 4.25
CA SER A 215 -19.83 -1.98 3.64
C SER A 215 -18.60 -2.27 2.77
N VAL A 216 -17.68 -3.11 3.26
CA VAL A 216 -16.49 -3.58 2.51
C VAL A 216 -16.90 -4.32 1.24
N GLN A 217 -17.86 -5.26 1.34
CA GLN A 217 -18.35 -6.00 0.17
C GLN A 217 -18.98 -5.09 -0.87
N THR A 218 -19.79 -4.13 -0.44
CA THR A 218 -20.40 -3.14 -1.34
C THR A 218 -19.33 -2.33 -2.05
N ALA A 219 -18.34 -1.82 -1.31
CA ALA A 219 -17.24 -1.05 -1.86
C ALA A 219 -16.38 -1.90 -2.81
N LEU A 220 -16.12 -3.17 -2.49
CA LEU A 220 -15.32 -4.05 -3.35
C LEU A 220 -16.05 -4.37 -4.66
N VAL A 221 -17.37 -4.62 -4.60
CA VAL A 221 -18.17 -4.82 -5.80
C VAL A 221 -18.17 -3.57 -6.70
N GLU A 222 -18.25 -2.38 -6.12
CA GLU A 222 -18.10 -1.14 -6.89
C GLU A 222 -16.70 -0.99 -7.51
N GLN A 223 -15.66 -1.31 -6.74
CA GLN A 223 -14.27 -1.28 -7.19
C GLN A 223 -14.03 -2.24 -8.38
N LEU A 224 -14.61 -3.43 -8.33
CA LEU A 224 -14.49 -4.45 -9.38
C LEU A 224 -15.29 -4.13 -10.65
N LYS A 225 -16.24 -3.18 -10.62
CA LYS A 225 -16.90 -2.68 -11.83
C LYS A 225 -15.99 -1.76 -12.64
N ILE A 226 -15.02 -1.13 -12.00
CA ILE A 226 -13.92 -0.43 -12.66
C ILE A 226 -13.02 -1.52 -13.24
N ASN A 227 -12.64 -1.40 -14.52
CA ASN A 227 -11.73 -2.36 -15.14
C ASN A 227 -10.45 -2.49 -14.28
N PRO A 228 -10.10 -3.70 -13.78
CA PRO A 228 -8.93 -3.87 -12.90
C PRO A 228 -7.62 -3.34 -13.53
N ASN A 229 -7.47 -3.47 -14.84
CA ASN A 229 -6.30 -2.97 -15.56
C ASN A 229 -6.24 -1.44 -15.59
N GLU A 230 -7.40 -0.76 -15.67
CA GLU A 230 -7.46 0.70 -15.53
C GLU A 230 -7.05 1.13 -14.11
N GLN A 231 -7.52 0.43 -13.09
CA GLN A 231 -7.14 0.73 -11.71
C GLN A 231 -5.64 0.56 -11.46
N ARG A 232 -5.04 -0.51 -11.96
CA ARG A 232 -3.59 -0.72 -11.87
C ARG A 232 -2.81 0.38 -12.55
N LEU A 233 -3.23 0.75 -13.74
CA LEU A 233 -2.62 1.82 -14.52
C LEU A 233 -2.65 3.14 -13.73
N PHE A 234 -3.78 3.49 -13.10
CA PHE A 234 -3.88 4.68 -12.24
C PHE A 234 -3.02 4.59 -10.99
N ASN A 235 -2.95 3.41 -10.36
CA ASN A 235 -2.11 3.21 -9.17
C ASN A 235 -0.62 3.37 -9.54
N THR A 236 -0.18 2.74 -10.64
CA THR A 236 1.21 2.86 -11.13
C THR A 236 1.54 4.30 -11.51
N LEU A 237 0.63 4.99 -12.20
CA LEU A 237 0.79 6.40 -12.57
C LEU A 237 0.97 7.28 -11.33
N THR A 238 0.14 7.10 -10.31
CA THR A 238 0.22 7.85 -9.05
C THR A 238 1.55 7.58 -8.33
N SER A 239 1.96 6.32 -8.24
CA SER A 239 3.22 5.93 -7.61
C SER A 239 4.43 6.50 -8.36
N THR A 240 4.40 6.49 -9.68
CA THR A 240 5.45 7.08 -10.54
C THR A 240 5.58 8.59 -10.32
N ILE A 241 4.46 9.31 -10.34
CA ILE A 241 4.42 10.75 -10.07
C ILE A 241 5.03 11.07 -8.70
N ASN A 242 4.64 10.31 -7.68
CA ASN A 242 5.10 10.50 -6.32
C ASN A 242 6.60 10.25 -6.18
N ALA A 243 7.14 9.19 -6.79
CA ALA A 243 8.57 8.91 -6.76
C ALA A 243 9.40 10.04 -7.38
N PHE A 244 9.00 10.57 -8.53
CA PHE A 244 9.71 11.68 -9.17
C PHE A 244 9.56 13.02 -8.44
N ARG A 245 8.45 13.27 -7.76
CA ARG A 245 8.28 14.45 -6.89
C ARG A 245 9.26 14.46 -5.71
N GLN A 246 9.66 13.28 -5.25
CA GLN A 246 10.62 13.11 -4.16
C GLN A 246 12.07 13.02 -4.64
N ASP A 247 12.36 13.30 -5.91
CA ASP A 247 13.67 13.06 -6.54
C ASP A 247 14.19 11.62 -6.35
N ASN A 248 13.28 10.68 -6.08
CA ASN A 248 13.62 9.27 -5.91
C ASN A 248 13.68 8.55 -7.26
N ASN A 249 14.76 8.78 -8.02
CA ASN A 249 14.96 8.18 -9.33
C ASN A 249 15.15 6.66 -9.27
N THR A 250 15.63 6.14 -8.14
CA THR A 250 15.81 4.69 -7.93
C THR A 250 14.46 3.96 -7.94
N ALA A 251 13.41 4.59 -7.41
CA ALA A 251 12.04 4.04 -7.47
C ALA A 251 11.27 4.54 -8.70
N GLY A 252 11.46 5.82 -9.09
CA GLY A 252 10.71 6.44 -10.19
C GLY A 252 10.99 5.82 -11.56
N ASN A 253 12.25 5.52 -11.87
CA ASN A 253 12.61 4.94 -13.17
C ASN A 253 12.00 3.55 -13.41
N PRO A 254 12.10 2.56 -12.48
CA PRO A 254 11.41 1.28 -12.63
C PRO A 254 9.89 1.42 -12.73
N LEU A 255 9.27 2.28 -11.91
CA LEU A 255 7.84 2.52 -11.94
C LEU A 255 7.38 3.12 -13.26
N LEU A 256 8.16 4.03 -13.84
CA LEU A 256 7.86 4.59 -15.16
C LEU A 256 7.92 3.51 -16.25
N MET A 257 8.88 2.59 -16.20
CA MET A 257 8.94 1.48 -17.16
C MET A 257 7.71 0.58 -17.06
N VAL A 258 7.31 0.21 -15.85
CA VAL A 258 6.07 -0.56 -15.61
C VAL A 258 4.84 0.20 -16.11
N LEU A 259 4.78 1.52 -15.87
CA LEU A 259 3.69 2.38 -16.36
C LEU A 259 3.61 2.37 -17.90
N LEU A 260 4.75 2.47 -18.58
CA LEU A 260 4.81 2.46 -20.04
C LEU A 260 4.33 1.11 -20.60
N GLU A 261 4.78 -0.02 -20.05
CA GLU A 261 4.32 -1.36 -20.42
C GLU A 261 2.80 -1.53 -20.20
N GLN A 262 2.29 -1.04 -19.08
CA GLN A 262 0.86 -1.06 -18.80
C GLN A 262 0.07 -0.20 -19.79
N LEU A 263 0.55 1.01 -20.12
CA LEU A 263 -0.07 1.90 -21.10
C LEU A 263 -0.07 1.28 -22.51
N GLU A 264 1.01 0.63 -22.91
CA GLU A 264 1.11 -0.06 -24.18
C GLU A 264 0.13 -1.24 -24.26
N SER A 265 0.08 -2.08 -23.21
CA SER A 265 -0.89 -3.17 -23.11
C SER A 265 -2.34 -2.66 -23.06
N HIS A 266 -2.59 -1.54 -22.38
CA HIS A 266 -3.91 -0.94 -22.26
C HIS A 266 -4.34 -0.23 -23.56
N SER A 267 -3.41 0.29 -24.35
CA SER A 267 -3.68 0.99 -25.61
C SER A 267 -4.50 0.17 -26.58
N THR A 268 -4.35 -1.16 -26.57
CA THR A 268 -5.13 -2.07 -27.42
C THR A 268 -6.62 -2.11 -27.06
N ARG A 269 -6.98 -1.63 -25.87
CA ARG A 269 -8.36 -1.61 -25.31
C ARG A 269 -8.95 -0.21 -25.24
N LEU A 270 -8.12 0.83 -25.43
CA LEU A 270 -8.59 2.23 -25.45
C LEU A 270 -9.22 2.60 -26.81
N PRO A 271 -10.15 3.56 -26.80
CA PRO A 271 -10.61 4.18 -28.03
C PRO A 271 -9.43 4.76 -28.83
N GLU A 272 -9.46 4.61 -30.14
CA GLU A 272 -8.38 5.06 -31.04
C GLU A 272 -8.00 6.54 -30.82
N VAL A 273 -8.99 7.39 -30.53
CA VAL A 273 -8.78 8.81 -30.21
C VAL A 273 -7.90 9.02 -28.97
N LYS A 274 -8.07 8.19 -27.93
CA LYS A 274 -7.24 8.26 -26.72
C LYS A 274 -5.81 7.76 -26.99
N VAL A 275 -5.66 6.69 -27.76
CA VAL A 275 -4.34 6.17 -28.15
C VAL A 275 -3.55 7.22 -28.95
N LEU A 276 -4.20 7.88 -29.89
CA LEU A 276 -3.58 8.96 -30.68
C LEU A 276 -3.18 10.16 -29.82
N ALA A 277 -3.92 10.45 -28.75
CA ALA A 277 -3.60 11.53 -27.83
C ALA A 277 -2.48 11.15 -26.84
N LEU A 278 -2.38 9.88 -26.45
CA LEU A 278 -1.37 9.40 -25.47
C LEU A 278 0.04 9.30 -26.09
N ASN A 279 0.17 8.81 -27.32
CA ASN A 279 1.48 8.57 -27.94
C ASN A 279 2.44 9.77 -27.89
N PRO A 280 2.04 11.00 -28.31
CA PRO A 280 2.95 12.15 -28.23
C PRO A 280 3.30 12.54 -26.77
N LEU A 281 2.44 12.22 -25.80
CA LEU A 281 2.70 12.51 -24.40
C LEU A 281 3.68 11.50 -23.77
N LEU A 282 3.65 10.26 -24.22
CA LEU A 282 4.64 9.24 -23.84
C LEU A 282 6.03 9.61 -24.35
N ASP A 283 6.13 10.04 -25.62
CA ASP A 283 7.38 10.54 -26.18
C ASP A 283 7.91 11.76 -25.40
N LYS A 284 7.00 12.68 -25.01
CA LYS A 284 7.33 13.86 -24.21
C LYS A 284 7.81 13.47 -22.81
N ALA A 285 7.17 12.47 -22.18
CA ALA A 285 7.55 11.95 -20.87
C ALA A 285 8.95 11.30 -20.91
N LEU A 286 9.22 10.45 -21.90
CA LEU A 286 10.53 9.83 -22.10
C LEU A 286 11.63 10.87 -22.35
N ASN A 287 11.38 11.86 -23.20
CA ASN A 287 12.35 12.94 -23.45
C ASN A 287 12.66 13.78 -22.20
N ASN A 288 11.66 14.03 -21.35
CA ASN A 288 11.89 14.70 -20.07
C ASN A 288 12.73 13.83 -19.11
N LEU A 289 12.51 12.52 -19.08
CA LEU A 289 13.32 11.58 -18.31
C LEU A 289 14.78 11.58 -18.78
N GLU A 290 15.03 11.44 -20.09
CA GLU A 290 16.37 11.44 -20.68
C GLU A 290 17.14 12.73 -20.39
N ASN A 291 16.44 13.85 -20.29
CA ASN A 291 17.03 15.15 -19.96
C ASN A 291 17.07 15.44 -18.44
N ASN A 292 16.75 14.46 -17.60
CA ASN A 292 16.65 14.59 -16.14
C ASN A 292 15.73 15.75 -15.69
N ASN A 293 14.70 16.06 -16.48
CA ASN A 293 13.73 17.12 -16.17
C ASN A 293 12.51 16.54 -15.46
N HIS A 294 12.69 16.15 -14.20
CA HIS A 294 11.67 15.46 -13.41
C HIS A 294 10.44 16.31 -13.16
N THR A 295 10.58 17.62 -12.99
CA THR A 295 9.45 18.54 -12.82
C THR A 295 8.54 18.54 -14.06
N ALA A 296 9.11 18.63 -15.26
CA ALA A 296 8.34 18.58 -16.50
C ALA A 296 7.79 17.18 -16.79
N LEU A 297 8.50 16.12 -16.35
CA LEU A 297 8.00 14.75 -16.42
C LEU A 297 6.75 14.57 -15.55
N VAL A 298 6.79 15.02 -14.29
CA VAL A 298 5.63 14.97 -13.38
C VAL A 298 4.45 15.75 -13.95
N ASP A 299 4.68 16.94 -14.52
CA ASP A 299 3.62 17.74 -15.13
C ASP A 299 2.93 16.99 -16.28
N VAL A 300 3.69 16.34 -17.16
CA VAL A 300 3.13 15.50 -18.25
C VAL A 300 2.32 14.33 -17.70
N LEU A 301 2.85 13.63 -16.71
CA LEU A 301 2.17 12.46 -16.13
C LEU A 301 0.86 12.84 -15.43
N GLU A 302 0.86 13.93 -14.65
CA GLU A 302 -0.27 14.31 -13.80
C GLU A 302 -1.33 15.11 -14.55
N ASN A 303 -0.90 16.12 -15.33
CA ASN A 303 -1.80 17.09 -15.93
C ASN A 303 -2.20 16.77 -17.38
N GLU A 304 -1.46 15.89 -18.04
CA GLU A 304 -1.75 15.51 -19.42
C GLU A 304 -2.19 14.03 -19.52
N ILE A 305 -1.35 13.07 -19.13
CA ILE A 305 -1.65 11.64 -19.25
C ILE A 305 -2.81 11.22 -18.32
N ALA A 306 -2.76 11.59 -17.05
CA ALA A 306 -3.83 11.26 -16.10
C ALA A 306 -5.19 11.82 -16.51
N VAL A 307 -5.23 12.98 -17.15
CA VAL A 307 -6.47 13.62 -17.62
C VAL A 307 -7.08 12.83 -18.77
N ILE A 308 -6.26 12.38 -19.75
CA ILE A 308 -6.76 11.55 -20.86
C ILE A 308 -7.30 10.22 -20.37
N LEU A 309 -6.61 9.59 -19.43
CA LEU A 309 -7.04 8.30 -18.87
C LEU A 309 -8.37 8.44 -18.08
N LYS A 310 -8.56 9.54 -17.34
CA LYS A 310 -9.78 9.82 -16.56
C LYS A 310 -10.97 10.29 -17.41
N SER A 311 -10.75 10.81 -18.61
CA SER A 311 -11.84 11.23 -19.48
C SER A 311 -12.62 10.00 -19.96
N SER A 312 -13.87 9.84 -19.52
CA SER A 312 -14.80 8.76 -19.91
C SER A 312 -15.12 8.78 -21.41
#